data_8b6d22a0b8516fd89387f4ea99ecf436
#
_entry.id   8b6d22a0b8516fd89387f4ea99ecf436
#
_cell.length_a   1.000
_cell.length_b   1.000
_cell.length_c   1.000
_cell.angle_alpha   90.00
_cell.angle_beta   90.00
_cell.angle_gamma   90.00
#
_symmetry.space_group_name_H-M   'P 1'
#
loop_
_entity.id
_entity.type
_entity.pdbx_description
1 polymer ?
#
loop_
_entity_poly.entity_id
_entity_poly.type
_entity_poly.pdbx_seq_one_letter_code
_entity_poly.pdbx_strand_id
1 'polypeptide(L)'
;MEQLGLPLMSAHNGTRHQTAFTISIEAREGVTTGISAADRARTIQVAMAHDTAPSDLVRPGHVFPLRARPRGVLERRGQTEASVDLTRMARLRPGGVLCEVMNDDGTMARGPQLAAFCRRHSLPLVTVDQIATYRRQAELAVTAV
;
A
#
# COMPACT_ATOMS: atom_id res chain seq x y z
N MET A 1 8.86 -2.85 -6.60
CA MET A 1 9.81 -2.13 -5.73
C MET A 1 11.25 -2.44 -6.11
N GLU A 2 11.62 -3.71 -6.27
CA GLU A 2 12.96 -4.09 -6.75
C GLU A 2 13.24 -3.54 -8.14
N GLN A 3 12.29 -3.66 -9.06
CA GLN A 3 12.38 -3.08 -10.41
C GLN A 3 12.68 -1.57 -10.41
N LEU A 4 12.19 -0.83 -9.42
CA LEU A 4 12.42 0.60 -9.27
C LEU A 4 13.73 0.94 -8.52
N GLY A 5 14.47 -0.07 -8.05
CA GLY A 5 15.72 0.13 -7.32
C GLY A 5 15.54 0.96 -6.04
N LEU A 6 14.44 0.74 -5.29
CA LEU A 6 14.15 1.48 -4.07
C LEU A 6 14.71 0.76 -2.84
N PRO A 7 15.80 1.25 -2.23
CA PRO A 7 16.32 0.69 -0.98
C PRO A 7 15.38 1.00 0.19
N LEU A 8 15.51 0.25 1.28
CA LEU A 8 14.88 0.60 2.54
C LEU A 8 15.39 1.95 3.05
N MET A 9 14.50 2.72 3.69
CA MET A 9 14.80 4.04 4.22
C MET A 9 15.84 3.99 5.34
N SER A 10 15.89 2.89 6.09
CA SER A 10 16.83 2.67 7.17
C SER A 10 17.39 1.25 7.13
N ALA A 11 18.66 1.10 7.42
CA ALA A 11 19.32 -0.21 7.57
C ALA A 11 18.78 -0.97 8.81
N HIS A 12 18.38 -0.24 9.86
CA HIS A 12 17.81 -0.79 11.08
C HIS A 12 16.39 -0.24 11.25
N ASN A 13 15.40 -1.11 11.11
CA ASN A 13 14.00 -0.74 11.28
C ASN A 13 13.59 -0.87 12.76
N GLY A 14 13.58 0.25 13.49
CA GLY A 14 13.17 0.32 14.89
C GLY A 14 11.65 0.52 15.08
N THR A 15 10.83 0.50 14.03
CA THR A 15 9.39 0.72 14.17
C THR A 15 8.70 -0.48 14.83
N ARG A 16 7.71 -0.22 15.68
CA ARG A 16 6.95 -1.26 16.42
C ARG A 16 6.41 -2.37 15.50
N HIS A 17 5.97 -2.03 14.29
CA HIS A 17 5.36 -2.96 13.35
C HIS A 17 6.30 -3.37 12.22
N GLN A 18 7.55 -2.95 12.27
CA GLN A 18 8.58 -3.23 11.26
C GLN A 18 8.11 -2.97 9.81
N THR A 19 7.30 -1.93 9.63
CA THR A 19 6.81 -1.53 8.31
C THR A 19 8.00 -1.17 7.42
N ALA A 20 8.12 -1.83 6.29
CA ALA A 20 9.28 -1.71 5.42
C ALA A 20 9.18 -0.48 4.51
N PHE A 21 9.38 0.70 5.10
CA PHE A 21 9.49 1.95 4.35
C PHE A 21 10.70 1.92 3.43
N THR A 22 10.51 2.29 2.18
CA THR A 22 11.61 2.61 1.27
C THR A 22 11.86 4.11 1.28
N ILE A 23 12.96 4.54 0.64
CA ILE A 23 13.17 5.98 0.40
C ILE A 23 11.96 6.57 -0.32
N SER A 24 11.65 7.83 -0.01
CA SER A 24 10.54 8.55 -0.65
C SER A 24 10.86 8.88 -2.11
N ILE A 25 9.81 9.02 -2.90
CA ILE A 25 9.89 9.23 -4.34
C ILE A 25 9.01 10.38 -4.81
N GLU A 26 9.36 10.92 -5.97
CA GLU A 26 8.56 11.85 -6.74
C GLU A 26 8.61 11.45 -8.23
N ALA A 27 7.54 11.71 -9.00
CA ALA A 27 7.64 11.62 -10.45
C ALA A 27 8.61 12.70 -10.95
N ARG A 28 9.47 12.33 -11.91
CA ARG A 28 10.41 13.29 -12.52
C ARG A 28 9.67 14.38 -13.30
N GLU A 29 8.53 14.02 -13.90
CA GLU A 29 7.77 14.90 -14.77
C GLU A 29 6.27 14.87 -14.45
N GLY A 30 5.61 15.99 -14.73
CA GLY A 30 4.16 16.11 -14.56
C GLY A 30 3.73 16.38 -13.13
N VAL A 31 4.62 16.93 -12.31
CA VAL A 31 4.36 17.39 -10.94
C VAL A 31 4.83 18.84 -10.77
N THR A 32 4.30 19.54 -9.78
CA THR A 32 4.73 20.89 -9.39
C THR A 32 5.69 20.80 -8.20
N THR A 33 5.20 21.01 -6.97
CA THR A 33 5.99 20.86 -5.75
C THR A 33 5.95 19.43 -5.18
N GLY A 34 5.15 18.54 -5.77
CA GLY A 34 5.04 17.14 -5.38
C GLY A 34 4.03 16.83 -4.29
N ILE A 35 3.62 17.82 -3.48
CA ILE A 35 2.80 17.59 -2.27
C ILE A 35 1.29 17.61 -2.53
N SER A 36 0.82 18.22 -3.62
CA SER A 36 -0.60 18.25 -3.93
C SER A 36 -1.18 16.84 -4.12
N ALA A 37 -2.48 16.68 -3.96
CA ALA A 37 -3.13 15.38 -4.24
C ALA A 37 -2.91 14.94 -5.69
N ALA A 38 -2.93 15.89 -6.63
CA ALA A 38 -2.66 15.64 -8.05
C ALA A 38 -1.22 15.17 -8.28
N ASP A 39 -0.23 15.85 -7.69
CA ASP A 39 1.19 15.49 -7.81
C ASP A 39 1.47 14.11 -7.24
N ARG A 40 0.94 13.81 -6.04
CA ARG A 40 1.08 12.49 -5.43
C ARG A 40 0.40 11.40 -6.24
N ALA A 41 -0.79 11.66 -6.78
CA ALA A 41 -1.46 10.73 -7.68
C ALA A 41 -0.62 10.48 -8.94
N ARG A 42 -0.03 11.51 -9.53
CA ARG A 42 0.89 11.39 -10.68
C ARG A 42 2.10 10.52 -10.33
N THR A 43 2.74 10.78 -9.20
CA THR A 43 3.90 10.00 -8.73
C THR A 43 3.54 8.52 -8.54
N ILE A 44 2.37 8.23 -7.95
CA ILE A 44 1.88 6.85 -7.76
C ILE A 44 1.61 6.19 -9.12
N GLN A 45 0.96 6.89 -10.05
CA GLN A 45 0.68 6.37 -11.39
C GLN A 45 1.98 6.03 -12.14
N VAL A 46 2.98 6.92 -12.10
CA VAL A 46 4.30 6.66 -12.68
C VAL A 46 4.93 5.44 -12.03
N ALA A 47 5.01 5.38 -10.70
CA ALA A 47 5.61 4.26 -9.98
C ALA A 47 4.91 2.91 -10.24
N MET A 48 3.62 2.94 -10.59
CA MET A 48 2.81 1.77 -10.88
C MET A 48 2.70 1.46 -12.38
N ALA A 49 3.21 2.27 -13.28
CA ALA A 49 3.18 1.99 -14.71
C ALA A 49 4.03 0.75 -15.07
N HIS A 50 3.63 0.03 -16.12
CA HIS A 50 4.24 -1.26 -16.48
C HIS A 50 5.70 -1.10 -16.93
N ASP A 51 5.98 -0.03 -17.62
CA ASP A 51 7.23 0.30 -18.28
C ASP A 51 8.11 1.29 -17.51
N THR A 52 7.73 1.60 -16.25
CA THR A 52 8.48 2.54 -15.41
C THR A 52 9.92 2.10 -15.20
N ALA A 53 10.83 3.00 -15.52
CA ALA A 53 12.25 2.90 -15.19
C ALA A 53 12.58 3.67 -13.90
N PRO A 54 13.68 3.32 -13.19
CA PRO A 54 14.14 4.09 -12.04
C PRO A 54 14.41 5.57 -12.32
N SER A 55 14.73 5.90 -13.60
CA SER A 55 14.95 7.26 -14.08
C SER A 55 13.70 8.13 -14.15
N ASP A 56 12.49 7.53 -14.15
CA ASP A 56 11.22 8.27 -14.18
C ASP A 56 10.83 8.84 -12.83
N LEU A 57 11.60 8.46 -11.80
CA LEU A 57 11.43 8.89 -10.43
C LEU A 57 12.64 9.65 -9.92
N VAL A 58 12.40 10.67 -9.11
CA VAL A 58 13.44 11.38 -8.33
C VAL A 58 13.32 11.03 -6.86
N ARG A 59 14.36 11.30 -6.09
CA ARG A 59 14.49 10.98 -4.67
C ARG A 59 15.27 12.10 -3.98
N PRO A 60 14.81 12.57 -2.80
CA PRO A 60 13.57 12.21 -2.10
C PRO A 60 12.33 12.79 -2.78
N GLY A 61 11.13 12.48 -2.25
CA GLY A 61 9.86 13.01 -2.71
C GLY A 61 8.79 12.93 -1.63
N HIS A 62 7.52 13.10 -2.01
CA HIS A 62 6.38 13.18 -1.09
C HIS A 62 5.52 11.90 -1.05
N VAL A 63 5.89 10.87 -1.81
CA VAL A 63 5.27 9.54 -1.73
C VAL A 63 6.25 8.57 -1.08
N PHE A 64 5.75 7.80 -0.12
CA PHE A 64 6.54 6.87 0.69
C PHE A 64 6.15 5.43 0.37
N PRO A 65 6.85 4.77 -0.58
CA PRO A 65 6.53 3.40 -0.91
C PRO A 65 6.86 2.44 0.24
N LEU A 66 5.99 1.44 0.41
CA LEU A 66 6.16 0.37 1.39
C LEU A 66 6.37 -0.96 0.68
N ARG A 67 7.30 -1.77 1.20
CA ARG A 67 7.54 -3.12 0.68
C ARG A 67 6.66 -4.12 1.45
N ALA A 68 5.67 -4.70 0.76
CA ALA A 68 4.90 -5.82 1.32
C ALA A 68 5.75 -7.08 1.41
N ARG A 69 5.44 -7.94 2.37
CA ARG A 69 6.05 -9.27 2.48
C ARG A 69 5.65 -10.15 1.27
N PRO A 70 6.53 -11.04 0.78
CA PRO A 70 6.26 -11.87 -0.41
C PRO A 70 4.98 -12.70 -0.32
N ARG A 71 4.71 -13.31 0.85
CA ARG A 71 3.50 -14.12 1.09
C ARG A 71 2.29 -13.29 1.55
N GLY A 72 2.39 -11.96 1.52
CA GLY A 72 1.29 -11.05 1.86
C GLY A 72 0.79 -11.22 3.29
N VAL A 73 -0.55 -11.16 3.47
CA VAL A 73 -1.18 -11.27 4.80
C VAL A 73 -0.97 -12.63 5.47
N LEU A 74 -0.54 -13.65 4.76
CA LEU A 74 -0.21 -14.94 5.36
C LEU A 74 1.15 -14.94 6.06
N GLU A 75 2.01 -13.98 5.73
CA GLU A 75 3.30 -13.78 6.39
C GLU A 75 3.24 -12.66 7.44
N ARG A 76 2.65 -11.52 7.09
CA ARG A 76 2.48 -10.38 8.00
C ARG A 76 1.05 -9.83 7.91
N ARG A 77 0.37 -9.77 9.07
CA ARG A 77 -1.02 -9.28 9.20
C ARG A 77 -1.08 -7.75 9.19
N GLY A 78 -0.60 -7.13 8.10
CA GLY A 78 -0.57 -5.69 7.95
C GLY A 78 -1.43 -5.19 6.79
N GLN A 79 -1.85 -3.93 6.89
CA GLN A 79 -2.60 -3.25 5.82
C GLN A 79 -1.80 -3.14 4.51
N THR A 80 -0.47 -3.03 4.61
CA THR A 80 0.44 -3.04 3.45
C THR A 80 0.29 -4.32 2.64
N GLU A 81 0.36 -5.45 3.32
CA GLU A 81 0.19 -6.77 2.73
C GLU A 81 -1.24 -6.95 2.21
N ALA A 82 -2.24 -6.50 2.98
CA ALA A 82 -3.65 -6.60 2.61
C ALA A 82 -3.96 -5.86 1.31
N SER A 83 -3.42 -4.64 1.13
CA SER A 83 -3.64 -3.87 -0.10
C SER A 83 -3.07 -4.57 -1.33
N VAL A 84 -1.88 -5.16 -1.23
CA VAL A 84 -1.25 -5.91 -2.32
C VAL A 84 -1.99 -7.22 -2.60
N ASP A 85 -2.46 -7.92 -1.56
CA ASP A 85 -3.22 -9.15 -1.73
C ASP A 85 -4.59 -8.89 -2.40
N LEU A 86 -5.28 -7.83 -2.02
CA LEU A 86 -6.54 -7.44 -2.65
C LEU A 86 -6.37 -7.18 -4.14
N THR A 87 -5.33 -6.44 -4.54
CA THR A 87 -5.06 -6.17 -5.96
C THR A 87 -4.67 -7.43 -6.72
N ARG A 88 -3.89 -8.34 -6.12
CA ARG A 88 -3.58 -9.65 -6.71
C ARG A 88 -4.83 -10.51 -6.91
N MET A 89 -5.69 -10.60 -5.90
CA MET A 89 -6.94 -11.36 -5.99
C MET A 89 -7.89 -10.78 -7.05
N ALA A 90 -7.88 -9.46 -7.24
CA ALA A 90 -8.60 -8.78 -8.31
C ALA A 90 -7.93 -8.91 -9.69
N ARG A 91 -6.82 -9.65 -9.81
CA ARG A 91 -6.01 -9.78 -11.03
C ARG A 91 -5.49 -8.43 -11.56
N LEU A 92 -5.32 -7.48 -10.68
CA LEU A 92 -4.70 -6.19 -10.96
C LEU A 92 -3.19 -6.25 -10.67
N ARG A 93 -2.49 -5.19 -11.07
CA ARG A 93 -1.08 -5.04 -10.74
C ARG A 93 -0.90 -5.03 -9.21
N PRO A 94 0.08 -5.77 -8.65
CA PRO A 94 0.23 -5.94 -7.22
C PRO A 94 0.81 -4.70 -6.55
N GLY A 95 -0.05 -3.77 -6.22
CA GLY A 95 0.25 -2.53 -5.51
C GLY A 95 -1.02 -1.79 -5.18
N GLY A 96 -1.03 -1.05 -4.08
CA GLY A 96 -2.18 -0.28 -3.63
C GLY A 96 -1.75 0.99 -2.90
N VAL A 97 -2.66 1.94 -2.83
CA VAL A 97 -2.48 3.18 -2.07
C VAL A 97 -3.09 3.00 -0.69
N LEU A 98 -2.37 3.42 0.34
CA LEU A 98 -2.83 3.44 1.72
C LEU A 98 -3.02 4.88 2.17
N CYS A 99 -4.12 5.12 2.86
CA CYS A 99 -4.39 6.39 3.52
C CYS A 99 -5.18 6.09 4.80
N GLU A 100 -4.61 6.45 5.93
CA GLU A 100 -5.26 6.28 7.22
C GLU A 100 -6.44 7.24 7.37
N VAL A 101 -7.53 6.76 7.98
CA VAL A 101 -8.70 7.57 8.30
C VAL A 101 -8.50 8.23 9.65
N MET A 102 -8.46 9.55 9.66
CA MET A 102 -8.32 10.38 10.84
C MET A 102 -9.66 10.99 11.25
N ASN A 103 -9.94 11.05 12.54
CA ASN A 103 -11.08 11.74 13.10
C ASN A 103 -10.86 13.28 13.07
N ASP A 104 -11.93 14.06 13.19
CA ASP A 104 -11.87 15.53 13.18
C ASP A 104 -11.03 16.11 14.33
N ASP A 105 -10.90 15.38 15.44
CA ASP A 105 -10.05 15.73 16.59
C ASP A 105 -8.56 15.39 16.40
N GLY A 106 -8.17 14.86 15.23
CA GLY A 106 -6.81 14.47 14.90
C GLY A 106 -6.41 13.07 15.37
N THR A 107 -7.26 12.34 16.08
CA THR A 107 -7.00 10.95 16.45
C THR A 107 -7.28 10.01 15.29
N MET A 108 -6.69 8.81 15.30
CA MET A 108 -6.94 7.82 14.25
C MET A 108 -8.27 7.09 14.48
N ALA A 109 -9.09 7.02 13.44
CA ALA A 109 -10.35 6.29 13.49
C ALA A 109 -10.14 4.79 13.73
N ARG A 110 -10.97 4.20 14.59
CA ARG A 110 -10.91 2.79 15.00
C ARG A 110 -12.30 2.15 14.94
N GLY A 111 -12.36 0.84 14.82
CA GLY A 111 -13.57 0.02 14.95
C GLY A 111 -14.89 0.70 14.57
N PRO A 112 -15.71 1.12 15.56
CA PRO A 112 -17.02 1.74 15.29
C PRO A 112 -16.96 3.01 14.44
N GLN A 113 -15.89 3.82 14.59
CA GLN A 113 -15.70 5.05 13.81
C GLN A 113 -15.44 4.73 12.34
N LEU A 114 -14.59 3.71 12.06
CA LEU A 114 -14.36 3.22 10.69
C LEU A 114 -15.65 2.67 10.07
N ALA A 115 -16.45 1.92 10.83
CA ALA A 115 -17.73 1.42 10.35
C ALA A 115 -18.71 2.56 10.01
N ALA A 116 -18.73 3.63 10.82
CA ALA A 116 -19.55 4.82 10.55
C ALA A 116 -19.03 5.57 9.31
N PHE A 117 -17.73 5.72 9.17
CA PHE A 117 -17.10 6.35 8.01
C PHE A 117 -17.43 5.57 6.73
N CYS A 118 -17.27 4.25 6.74
CA CYS A 118 -17.59 3.41 5.58
C CYS A 118 -19.05 3.51 5.17
N ARG A 119 -20.00 3.51 6.14
CA ARG A 119 -21.43 3.73 5.84
C ARG A 119 -21.69 5.10 5.22
N ARG A 120 -21.11 6.18 5.81
CA ARG A 120 -21.27 7.56 5.30
C ARG A 120 -20.83 7.70 3.85
N HIS A 121 -19.73 7.03 3.49
CA HIS A 121 -19.10 7.17 2.18
C HIS A 121 -19.38 6.00 1.23
N SER A 122 -20.30 5.09 1.61
CA SER A 122 -20.62 3.90 0.81
C SER A 122 -19.41 3.06 0.43
N LEU A 123 -18.47 2.92 1.38
CA LEU A 123 -17.25 2.14 1.20
C LEU A 123 -17.40 0.73 1.79
N PRO A 124 -16.86 -0.30 1.14
CA PRO A 124 -16.77 -1.62 1.74
C PRO A 124 -15.78 -1.61 2.92
N LEU A 125 -16.09 -2.40 3.94
CA LEU A 125 -15.22 -2.62 5.10
C LEU A 125 -14.80 -4.09 5.13
N VAL A 126 -13.49 -4.33 5.12
CA VAL A 126 -12.90 -5.66 5.21
C VAL A 126 -11.77 -5.66 6.24
N THR A 127 -11.62 -6.76 6.97
CA THR A 127 -10.52 -6.94 7.91
C THR A 127 -9.37 -7.73 7.30
N VAL A 128 -8.15 -7.51 7.81
CA VAL A 128 -6.98 -8.30 7.39
C VAL A 128 -7.20 -9.79 7.64
N ASP A 129 -7.92 -10.16 8.70
CA ASP A 129 -8.23 -11.56 9.01
C ASP A 129 -9.20 -12.19 8.01
N GLN A 130 -10.18 -11.45 7.51
CA GLN A 130 -11.06 -11.92 6.43
C GLN A 130 -10.26 -12.19 5.15
N ILE A 131 -9.36 -11.27 4.76
CA ILE A 131 -8.48 -11.45 3.60
C ILE A 131 -7.61 -12.70 3.78
N ALA A 132 -7.02 -12.87 4.94
CA ALA A 132 -6.15 -14.02 5.21
C ALA A 132 -6.92 -15.36 5.25
N THR A 133 -8.15 -15.35 5.73
CA THR A 133 -9.01 -16.54 5.71
C THR A 133 -9.36 -16.92 4.27
N TYR A 134 -9.78 -15.95 3.48
CA TYR A 134 -10.05 -16.15 2.05
C TYR A 134 -8.82 -16.71 1.30
N ARG A 135 -7.65 -16.12 1.51
CA ARG A 135 -6.41 -16.58 0.88
C ARG A 135 -6.05 -18.02 1.25
N ARG A 136 -6.17 -18.40 2.53
CA ARG A 136 -5.92 -19.78 2.95
C ARG A 136 -6.85 -20.78 2.25
N GLN A 137 -8.14 -20.45 2.16
CA GLN A 137 -9.12 -21.30 1.49
C GLN A 137 -8.80 -21.45 0.00
N ALA A 138 -8.42 -20.36 -0.67
CA ALA A 138 -8.04 -20.39 -2.08
C ALA A 138 -6.77 -21.22 -2.33
N GLU A 139 -5.74 -21.13 -1.46
CA GLU A 139 -4.52 -21.95 -1.57
C GLU A 139 -4.82 -23.44 -1.38
N LEU A 140 -5.68 -23.80 -0.42
CA LEU A 140 -6.10 -25.20 -0.20
C LEU A 140 -6.87 -25.76 -1.40
N ALA A 141 -7.75 -24.97 -2.02
CA ALA A 141 -8.51 -25.38 -3.20
C ALA A 141 -7.60 -25.68 -4.41
N VAL A 142 -6.51 -24.92 -4.58
CA VAL A 142 -5.53 -25.15 -5.66
C VAL A 142 -4.66 -26.39 -5.40
N THR A 143 -4.39 -26.73 -4.15
CA THR A 143 -3.55 -27.89 -3.78
C THR A 143 -4.34 -29.21 -3.81
N ALA A 144 -5.66 -29.16 -3.84
CA ALA A 144 -6.54 -30.34 -3.84
C ALA A 144 -6.89 -30.85 -5.26
N VAL A 145 -6.33 -30.26 -6.31
CA VAL A 145 -6.45 -30.67 -7.73
C VAL A 145 -5.13 -31.22 -8.22
#